data_464d5b322781b8bdbfdff6cfa794faee
#
_entry.id   464d5b322781b8bdbfdff6cfa794faee
#
_cell.length_a   1.000
_cell.length_b   1.000
_cell.length_c   1.000
_cell.angle_alpha   90.00
_cell.angle_beta   90.00
_cell.angle_gamma   90.00
#
_symmetry.space_group_name_H-M   'P 1'
#
loop_
_entity.id
_entity.type
_entity.pdbx_description
1 polymer ?
#
loop_
_entity_poly.entity_id
_entity_poly.type
_entity_poly.pdbx_seq_one_letter_code
_entity_poly.pdbx_strand_id
1 'polypeptide(L)'
;MDITRAIAAAAIFAAVAAGAPAAPASATPAMSGDYILTETNPAGQTTQTDWNINPCGDGCIDIRAGAGNSRAQLIHGQWVIDMFDNIRCPDGTRVPYAANAHITWDANTLAGTDQQVYMQAACGQPAGYTRTNQIQLRPAA
;
A
#
# COMPACT_ATOMS: atom_id res chain seq x y z
N MET A 1 -11.60 -83.76 1.86
CA MET A 1 -11.20 -82.92 3.01
C MET A 1 -9.86 -82.32 2.66
N ASP A 2 -9.83 -81.10 2.09
CA ASP A 2 -8.59 -80.38 1.88
C ASP A 2 -8.81 -78.89 2.21
N ILE A 3 -8.14 -78.51 3.25
CA ILE A 3 -8.20 -77.15 3.79
C ILE A 3 -7.05 -76.39 3.17
N THR A 4 -7.37 -75.51 2.16
CA THR A 4 -6.38 -74.64 1.56
C THR A 4 -6.36 -73.29 2.34
N ARG A 5 -5.27 -73.12 3.07
CA ARG A 5 -4.99 -71.85 3.79
C ARG A 5 -4.55 -70.79 2.79
N ALA A 6 -5.34 -69.69 2.62
CA ALA A 6 -4.92 -68.53 1.92
C ALA A 6 -4.17 -67.57 2.86
N ILE A 7 -2.90 -67.31 2.54
CA ILE A 7 -2.07 -66.36 3.23
C ILE A 7 -2.33 -64.96 2.56
N ALA A 8 -2.94 -64.02 3.29
CA ALA A 8 -3.09 -62.67 2.86
C ALA A 8 -1.80 -61.88 3.20
N ALA A 9 -1.06 -61.46 2.20
CA ALA A 9 0.08 -60.55 2.35
C ALA A 9 -0.44 -59.11 2.41
N ALA A 10 -0.32 -58.48 3.57
CA ALA A 10 -0.60 -57.07 3.75
C ALA A 10 0.63 -56.26 3.28
N ALA A 11 0.47 -55.56 2.15
CA ALA A 11 1.46 -54.58 1.67
C ALA A 11 1.27 -53.25 2.43
N ILE A 12 2.24 -52.89 3.26
CA ILE A 12 2.29 -51.62 3.94
C ILE A 12 2.90 -50.61 2.95
N PHE A 13 2.08 -49.71 2.40
CA PHE A 13 2.57 -48.54 1.66
C PHE A 13 2.99 -47.48 2.64
N ALA A 14 4.29 -47.27 2.82
CA ALA A 14 4.85 -46.13 3.50
C ALA A 14 4.73 -44.90 2.57
N ALA A 15 3.76 -44.02 2.84
CA ALA A 15 3.67 -42.75 2.16
C ALA A 15 4.78 -41.81 2.69
N VAL A 16 5.83 -41.62 1.90
CA VAL A 16 6.84 -40.59 2.15
C VAL A 16 6.20 -39.28 1.79
N ALA A 17 5.76 -38.52 2.80
CA ALA A 17 5.38 -37.14 2.63
C ALA A 17 6.65 -36.33 2.32
N ALA A 18 6.91 -36.07 1.03
CA ALA A 18 7.92 -35.11 0.61
C ALA A 18 7.46 -33.73 1.07
N GLY A 19 8.02 -33.23 2.18
CA GLY A 19 7.83 -31.85 2.61
C GLY A 19 8.40 -30.93 1.53
N ALA A 20 7.53 -30.24 0.81
CA ALA A 20 7.96 -29.19 -0.08
C ALA A 20 8.69 -28.12 0.77
N PRO A 21 9.90 -27.70 0.38
CA PRO A 21 10.56 -26.61 1.08
C PRO A 21 9.65 -25.36 1.00
N ALA A 22 9.32 -24.78 2.15
CA ALA A 22 8.61 -23.53 2.21
C ALA A 22 9.47 -22.49 1.46
N ALA A 23 8.90 -21.86 0.42
CA ALA A 23 9.57 -20.78 -0.26
C ALA A 23 9.92 -19.69 0.79
N PRO A 24 11.15 -19.14 0.77
CA PRO A 24 11.51 -18.08 1.69
C PRO A 24 10.52 -16.92 1.48
N ALA A 25 9.92 -16.44 2.59
CA ALA A 25 9.08 -15.26 2.55
C ALA A 25 9.95 -14.12 2.01
N SER A 26 9.60 -13.56 0.85
CA SER A 26 10.30 -12.40 0.29
C SER A 26 10.17 -11.26 1.29
N ALA A 27 11.29 -10.81 1.84
CA ALA A 27 11.29 -9.63 2.70
C ALA A 27 10.76 -8.45 1.87
N THR A 28 9.73 -7.77 2.39
CA THR A 28 9.23 -6.55 1.75
C THR A 28 10.35 -5.54 1.69
N PRO A 29 10.62 -4.90 0.54
CA PRO A 29 11.68 -3.91 0.42
C PRO A 29 11.45 -2.78 1.43
N ALA A 30 12.45 -2.49 2.26
CA ALA A 30 12.41 -1.33 3.13
C ALA A 30 12.50 -0.08 2.27
N MET A 31 11.52 0.83 2.39
CA MET A 31 11.58 2.13 1.72
C MET A 31 12.44 3.08 2.53
N SER A 32 13.41 3.72 1.88
CA SER A 32 14.25 4.77 2.48
C SER A 32 14.84 5.67 1.41
N GLY A 33 15.09 6.94 1.76
CA GLY A 33 15.68 7.93 0.87
C GLY A 33 14.65 8.82 0.18
N ASP A 34 15.06 9.45 -0.90
CA ASP A 34 14.25 10.43 -1.61
C ASP A 34 13.44 9.77 -2.73
N TYR A 35 12.15 10.09 -2.75
CA TYR A 35 11.19 9.64 -3.75
C TYR A 35 10.45 10.82 -4.34
N ILE A 36 9.94 10.64 -5.53
CA ILE A 36 8.98 11.55 -6.17
C ILE A 36 7.63 10.85 -6.21
N LEU A 37 6.65 11.44 -5.55
CA LEU A 37 5.25 11.08 -5.68
C LEU A 37 4.67 11.81 -6.88
N THR A 38 4.15 11.09 -7.86
CA THR A 38 3.31 11.63 -8.93
C THR A 38 1.87 11.28 -8.64
N GLU A 39 1.03 12.29 -8.56
CA GLU A 39 -0.39 12.15 -8.34
C GLU A 39 -1.16 12.61 -9.57
N THR A 40 -2.12 11.79 -10.02
CA THR A 40 -2.97 12.07 -11.19
C THR A 40 -4.42 12.13 -10.76
N ASN A 41 -5.06 13.27 -10.95
CA ASN A 41 -6.47 13.45 -10.62
C ASN A 41 -7.39 12.81 -11.68
N PRO A 42 -8.71 12.71 -11.42
CA PRO A 42 -9.66 12.16 -12.39
C PRO A 42 -9.73 12.89 -13.73
N ALA A 43 -9.29 14.15 -13.80
CA ALA A 43 -9.21 14.92 -15.04
C ALA A 43 -7.89 14.65 -15.83
N GLY A 44 -7.01 13.80 -15.32
CA GLY A 44 -5.73 13.48 -15.96
C GLY A 44 -4.62 14.50 -15.68
N GLN A 45 -4.84 15.48 -14.82
CA GLN A 45 -3.82 16.43 -14.42
C GLN A 45 -2.89 15.80 -13.40
N THR A 46 -1.58 16.04 -13.54
CA THR A 46 -0.56 15.49 -12.66
C THR A 46 0.09 16.57 -11.82
N THR A 47 0.42 16.20 -10.57
CA THR A 47 1.28 16.97 -9.67
C THR A 47 2.42 16.10 -9.18
N GLN A 48 3.55 16.70 -8.83
CA GLN A 48 4.67 15.99 -8.25
C GLN A 48 5.03 16.59 -6.90
N THR A 49 5.37 15.73 -5.97
CA THR A 49 5.79 16.10 -4.61
C THR A 49 7.00 15.26 -4.21
N ASP A 50 8.01 15.93 -3.68
CA ASP A 50 9.19 15.27 -3.15
C ASP A 50 8.90 14.71 -1.76
N TRP A 51 9.19 13.43 -1.57
CA TRP A 51 9.08 12.72 -0.32
C TRP A 51 10.45 12.24 0.15
N ASN A 52 10.82 12.60 1.37
CA ASN A 52 11.96 11.99 2.05
C ASN A 52 11.44 10.94 3.03
N ILE A 53 11.84 9.68 2.82
CA ILE A 53 11.33 8.51 3.55
C ILE A 53 12.42 7.97 4.46
N ASN A 54 12.07 7.79 5.74
CA ASN A 54 12.95 7.21 6.75
C ASN A 54 12.25 6.05 7.46
N PRO A 55 12.90 4.87 7.56
CA PRO A 55 12.36 3.76 8.34
C PRO A 55 12.18 4.15 9.81
N CYS A 56 11.09 3.71 10.43
CA CYS A 56 10.77 3.93 11.86
C CYS A 56 10.53 2.62 12.63
N GLY A 57 10.94 1.51 12.08
CA GLY A 57 10.77 0.17 12.61
C GLY A 57 10.18 -0.78 11.58
N ASP A 58 9.91 -2.02 11.98
CA ASP A 58 9.34 -3.02 11.09
C ASP A 58 7.96 -2.58 10.60
N GLY A 59 7.79 -2.52 9.28
CA GLY A 59 6.54 -2.10 8.67
C GLY A 59 6.14 -0.66 8.99
N CYS A 60 7.10 0.20 9.27
CA CYS A 60 6.90 1.60 9.60
C CYS A 60 7.84 2.48 8.77
N ILE A 61 7.31 3.56 8.18
CA ILE A 61 8.10 4.61 7.56
C ILE A 61 7.56 5.98 7.95
N ASP A 62 8.47 6.92 8.23
CA ASP A 62 8.18 8.33 8.38
C ASP A 62 8.44 9.03 7.05
N ILE A 63 7.51 9.87 6.62
CA ILE A 63 7.55 10.59 5.35
C ILE A 63 7.55 12.08 5.64
N ARG A 64 8.54 12.78 5.10
CA ARG A 64 8.58 14.23 5.10
C ARG A 64 8.26 14.74 3.69
N ALA A 65 7.24 15.58 3.58
CA ALA A 65 6.81 16.19 2.33
C ALA A 65 6.57 17.69 2.55
N GLY A 66 7.41 18.53 1.97
CA GLY A 66 7.36 19.97 2.24
C GLY A 66 7.52 20.28 3.73
N ALA A 67 6.56 20.98 4.33
CA ALA A 67 6.53 21.32 5.75
C ALA A 67 5.81 20.24 6.61
N GLY A 68 5.23 19.22 5.98
CA GLY A 68 4.44 18.19 6.65
C GLY A 68 5.22 16.91 6.91
N ASN A 69 4.85 16.22 7.98
CA ASN A 69 5.31 14.88 8.29
C ASN A 69 4.11 13.95 8.40
N SER A 70 4.26 12.75 7.88
CA SER A 70 3.27 11.68 8.02
C SER A 70 3.95 10.35 8.28
N ARG A 71 3.20 9.39 8.78
CA ARG A 71 3.69 8.04 9.03
C ARG A 71 2.85 7.04 8.27
N ALA A 72 3.50 6.13 7.57
CA ALA A 72 2.84 5.02 6.92
C ALA A 72 3.14 3.71 7.63
N GLN A 73 2.18 2.79 7.57
CA GLN A 73 2.31 1.43 8.07
C GLN A 73 2.12 0.44 6.94
N LEU A 74 2.90 -0.63 6.98
CA LEU A 74 2.78 -1.73 6.04
C LEU A 74 1.72 -2.71 6.52
N ILE A 75 0.64 -2.84 5.75
CA ILE A 75 -0.50 -3.71 6.05
C ILE A 75 -0.76 -4.59 4.85
N HIS A 76 -0.58 -5.90 4.99
CA HIS A 76 -0.81 -6.88 3.92
C HIS A 76 -0.13 -6.52 2.58
N GLY A 77 1.13 -6.07 2.63
CA GLY A 77 1.90 -5.71 1.44
C GLY A 77 1.60 -4.33 0.85
N GLN A 78 0.77 -3.55 1.50
CA GLN A 78 0.46 -2.18 1.13
C GLN A 78 0.91 -1.21 2.23
N TRP A 79 1.51 -0.12 1.83
CA TRP A 79 1.73 1.02 2.70
C TRP A 79 0.44 1.83 2.81
N VAL A 80 0.12 2.27 4.02
CA VAL A 80 -1.13 2.98 4.33
C VAL A 80 -0.84 4.23 5.14
N ILE A 81 -1.40 5.36 4.71
CA ILE A 81 -1.43 6.63 5.46
C ILE A 81 -2.88 7.08 5.59
N ASP A 82 -3.27 7.47 6.80
CA ASP A 82 -4.48 8.24 7.05
C ASP A 82 -4.08 9.62 7.59
N MET A 83 -4.50 10.68 6.92
CA MET A 83 -4.11 12.04 7.29
C MET A 83 -5.17 13.08 6.92
N PHE A 84 -5.08 14.24 7.56
CA PHE A 84 -5.78 15.42 7.08
C PHE A 84 -4.95 16.11 5.99
N ASP A 85 -5.61 16.52 4.92
CA ASP A 85 -4.96 17.18 3.81
C ASP A 85 -5.57 18.55 3.51
N ASN A 86 -4.74 19.40 2.89
CA ASN A 86 -5.15 20.71 2.38
C ASN A 86 -5.66 20.53 0.96
N ILE A 87 -6.80 21.14 0.65
CA ILE A 87 -7.29 21.18 -0.72
C ILE A 87 -6.77 22.43 -1.41
N ARG A 88 -6.17 22.25 -2.57
CA ARG A 88 -5.80 23.34 -3.47
C ARG A 88 -6.78 23.37 -4.64
N CYS A 89 -7.46 24.50 -4.79
CA CYS A 89 -8.38 24.73 -5.88
C CYS A 89 -7.65 25.16 -7.16
N PRO A 90 -8.27 24.97 -8.36
CA PRO A 90 -7.68 25.39 -9.63
C PRO A 90 -7.39 26.90 -9.71
N ASP A 91 -8.13 27.74 -8.98
CA ASP A 91 -7.92 29.19 -8.88
C ASP A 91 -6.76 29.60 -7.96
N GLY A 92 -6.06 28.60 -7.37
CA GLY A 92 -4.96 28.81 -6.42
C GLY A 92 -5.39 28.93 -4.96
N THR A 93 -6.69 28.99 -4.66
CA THR A 93 -7.20 29.02 -3.29
C THR A 93 -6.81 27.75 -2.56
N ARG A 94 -6.34 27.89 -1.32
CA ARG A 94 -6.01 26.77 -0.44
C ARG A 94 -6.98 26.73 0.72
N VAL A 95 -7.61 25.57 0.92
CA VAL A 95 -8.48 25.32 2.08
C VAL A 95 -7.75 24.33 2.99
N PRO A 96 -7.24 24.80 4.15
CA PRO A 96 -6.45 23.94 5.03
C PRO A 96 -7.33 22.90 5.72
N TYR A 97 -6.77 21.71 5.92
CA TYR A 97 -7.42 20.57 6.60
C TYR A 97 -8.83 20.29 6.08
N ALA A 98 -9.02 20.44 4.77
CA ALA A 98 -10.34 20.34 4.16
C ALA A 98 -10.74 18.92 3.79
N ALA A 99 -9.83 17.96 3.80
CA ALA A 99 -10.10 16.58 3.47
C ALA A 99 -9.47 15.60 4.45
N ASN A 100 -10.11 14.44 4.61
CA ASN A 100 -9.45 13.21 5.04
C ASN A 100 -8.89 12.54 3.81
N ALA A 101 -7.60 12.19 3.84
CA ALA A 101 -6.91 11.44 2.82
C ALA A 101 -6.56 10.04 3.34
N HIS A 102 -6.96 9.03 2.60
CA HIS A 102 -6.54 7.64 2.79
C HIS A 102 -5.66 7.25 1.60
N ILE A 103 -4.36 7.21 1.83
CA ILE A 103 -3.36 6.97 0.80
C ILE A 103 -2.83 5.55 0.97
N THR A 104 -2.90 4.76 -0.09
CA THR A 104 -2.36 3.41 -0.11
C THR A 104 -1.53 3.16 -1.36
N TRP A 105 -0.43 2.43 -1.23
CA TRP A 105 0.35 1.97 -2.38
C TRP A 105 0.97 0.60 -2.12
N ASP A 106 1.11 -0.16 -3.18
CA ASP A 106 1.75 -1.47 -3.14
C ASP A 106 3.25 -1.33 -2.88
N ALA A 107 3.78 -2.13 -1.96
CA ALA A 107 5.18 -2.04 -1.54
C ALA A 107 6.18 -2.44 -2.64
N ASN A 108 5.75 -3.19 -3.66
CA ASN A 108 6.60 -3.66 -4.74
C ASN A 108 6.48 -2.79 -6.00
N THR A 109 5.24 -2.48 -6.41
CA THR A 109 4.98 -1.70 -7.63
C THR A 109 5.06 -0.20 -7.39
N LEU A 110 4.93 0.24 -6.15
CA LEU A 110 4.90 1.64 -5.72
C LEU A 110 3.74 2.44 -6.35
N ALA A 111 2.75 1.74 -6.90
CA ALA A 111 1.53 2.31 -7.43
C ALA A 111 0.39 2.20 -6.41
N GLY A 112 -0.53 3.16 -6.43
CA GLY A 112 -1.64 3.16 -5.50
C GLY A 112 -2.65 4.26 -5.73
N THR A 113 -3.37 4.61 -4.69
CA THR A 113 -4.44 5.63 -4.73
C THR A 113 -4.38 6.56 -3.52
N ASP A 114 -4.80 7.79 -3.73
CA ASP A 114 -5.16 8.76 -2.69
C ASP A 114 -6.67 8.99 -2.75
N GLN A 115 -7.38 8.48 -1.75
CA GLN A 115 -8.82 8.64 -1.60
C GLN A 115 -9.09 9.79 -0.64
N GLN A 116 -9.72 10.84 -1.13
CA GLN A 116 -10.02 12.05 -0.36
C GLN A 116 -11.52 12.18 -0.13
N VAL A 117 -11.88 12.48 1.12
CA VAL A 117 -13.26 12.85 1.50
C VAL A 117 -13.22 14.26 2.05
N TYR A 118 -13.95 15.18 1.42
CA TYR A 118 -14.00 16.56 1.85
C TYR A 118 -14.75 16.69 3.18
N MET A 119 -14.10 17.27 4.17
CA MET A 119 -14.67 17.52 5.49
C MET A 119 -15.45 18.82 5.55
N GLN A 120 -15.16 19.73 4.64
CA GLN A 120 -15.82 21.03 4.47
C GLN A 120 -15.92 21.35 2.99
N ALA A 121 -16.78 22.31 2.64
CA ALA A 121 -16.91 22.76 1.26
C ALA A 121 -15.60 23.38 0.78
N ALA A 122 -15.15 22.97 -0.41
CA ALA A 122 -13.93 23.46 -1.05
C ALA A 122 -14.04 23.35 -2.57
N CYS A 123 -13.51 24.32 -3.30
CA CYS A 123 -13.45 24.31 -4.77
C CYS A 123 -14.81 24.09 -5.44
N GLY A 124 -15.89 24.62 -4.88
CA GLY A 124 -17.24 24.45 -5.38
C GLY A 124 -17.88 23.09 -5.08
N GLN A 125 -17.21 22.22 -4.35
CA GLN A 125 -17.72 20.93 -3.93
C GLN A 125 -18.17 20.97 -2.45
N PRO A 126 -19.26 20.26 -2.09
CA PRO A 126 -19.76 20.25 -0.72
C PRO A 126 -18.91 19.36 0.20
N ALA A 127 -19.10 19.50 1.50
CA ALA A 127 -18.64 18.50 2.47
C ALA A 127 -19.20 17.12 2.10
N GLY A 128 -18.40 16.06 2.29
CA GLY A 128 -18.76 14.70 1.89
C GLY A 128 -18.44 14.35 0.43
N TYR A 129 -18.03 15.32 -0.39
CA TYR A 129 -17.53 15.01 -1.75
C TYR A 129 -16.32 14.10 -1.66
N THR A 130 -16.28 13.09 -2.53
CA THR A 130 -15.17 12.13 -2.60
C THR A 130 -14.41 12.25 -3.92
N ARG A 131 -13.10 12.11 -3.86
CA ARG A 131 -12.22 12.09 -5.01
C ARG A 131 -11.17 11.00 -4.83
N THR A 132 -10.83 10.28 -5.90
CA THR A 132 -9.75 9.31 -5.91
C THR A 132 -8.74 9.72 -6.97
N ASN A 133 -7.50 9.97 -6.54
CA ASN A 133 -6.37 10.22 -7.41
C ASN A 133 -5.53 8.95 -7.52
N GLN A 134 -4.92 8.75 -8.68
CA GLN A 134 -3.91 7.69 -8.87
C GLN A 134 -2.56 8.20 -8.43
N ILE A 135 -1.79 7.38 -7.75
CA ILE A 135 -0.44 7.74 -7.32
C ILE A 135 0.59 6.75 -7.84
N GLN A 136 1.77 7.27 -8.12
CA GLN A 136 2.96 6.50 -8.45
C GLN A 136 4.16 7.10 -7.73
N LEU A 137 4.85 6.28 -6.95
CA LEU A 137 6.13 6.63 -6.35
C LEU A 137 7.28 6.10 -7.22
N ARG A 138 8.36 6.87 -7.28
CA ARG A 138 9.62 6.43 -7.86
C ARG A 138 10.78 7.00 -7.06
N PRO A 139 11.91 6.30 -6.93
CA PRO A 139 13.13 6.89 -6.37
C PRO A 139 13.51 8.16 -7.13
N ALA A 140 14.01 9.16 -6.43
CA ALA A 140 14.33 10.46 -7.02
C ALA A 140 15.59 10.40 -7.92
N ALA A 141 16.50 9.50 -7.63
CA ALA A 141 17.70 9.28 -8.46
C ALA A 141 18.35 7.93 -8.12
#